data_b0a1a17bd86a4c8b95a2082933259a2b
#
_entry.id   b0a1a17bd86a4c8b95a2082933259a2b
#
_cell.length_a   1.000
_cell.length_b   1.000
_cell.length_c   1.000
_cell.angle_alpha   90.00
_cell.angle_beta   90.00
_cell.angle_gamma   90.00
#
_symmetry.space_group_name_H-M   'P 1'
#
loop_
_entity.id
_entity.type
_entity.pdbx_description
1 polymer ?
#
loop_
_entity_poly.entity_id
_entity_poly.type
_entity_poly.pdbx_seq_one_letter_code
_entity_poly.pdbx_strand_id
1 'polypeptide(L)'
;YHFNGYIHVKAIPGAPDDIIYALGFLVDRMSVNLELPTAEGLKRLAPNKKPKNLIRPIQQIQRGIQTQRAALGKDSRMERAKGNQYLSNSIFNEKNVSGIHGKSVVFLMEDVQKDETNIKNSKENNKDNLYDKDFLPSDFLQNIGKRTQSRFVPAGQSTQMIIGASGESDFHLLSLTQQLYQQYDMKRVFYSAYVPLNDDPELPAIGTAPPLLREHRLYQADWLLRYYGFQADELLSSDRP
;
A
#
# COMPACT_ATOMS: atom_id res chain seq x y z
N TYR A 1 -25.73 15.57 8.15
CA TYR A 1 -26.15 14.38 7.42
C TYR A 1 -25.72 13.14 8.20
N HIS A 2 -26.66 12.20 8.46
CA HIS A 2 -26.36 10.90 9.09
C HIS A 2 -26.14 9.87 7.99
N PHE A 3 -24.93 9.87 7.37
CA PHE A 3 -24.60 8.91 6.35
C PHE A 3 -24.10 7.61 6.99
N ASN A 4 -24.81 6.50 6.74
CA ASN A 4 -24.49 5.17 7.28
C ASN A 4 -23.87 4.23 6.24
N GLY A 5 -23.39 4.78 5.12
CA GLY A 5 -22.75 4.00 4.07
C GLY A 5 -21.24 3.78 4.32
N TYR A 6 -20.64 2.91 3.53
CA TYR A 6 -19.19 2.66 3.51
C TYR A 6 -18.47 3.74 2.71
N ILE A 7 -17.44 4.35 3.31
CA ILE A 7 -16.65 5.41 2.69
C ILE A 7 -15.24 4.89 2.43
N HIS A 8 -14.88 4.81 1.16
CA HIS A 8 -13.53 4.49 0.71
C HIS A 8 -12.93 5.70 -0.01
N VAL A 9 -11.78 6.17 0.47
CA VAL A 9 -11.06 7.31 -0.11
C VAL A 9 -9.72 6.85 -0.66
N LYS A 10 -9.39 7.35 -1.85
CA LYS A 10 -8.07 7.19 -2.45
C LYS A 10 -7.20 8.38 -2.04
N ALA A 11 -6.13 8.12 -1.28
CA ALA A 11 -5.14 9.13 -0.96
C ALA A 11 -4.27 9.39 -2.19
N ILE A 12 -4.23 10.66 -2.62
CA ILE A 12 -3.46 11.08 -3.79
C ILE A 12 -1.99 11.15 -3.39
N PRO A 13 -1.05 10.61 -4.19
CA PRO A 13 0.38 10.76 -3.96
C PRO A 13 0.78 12.24 -3.86
N GLY A 14 1.44 12.61 -2.75
CA GLY A 14 1.82 14.00 -2.49
C GLY A 14 0.75 14.81 -1.74
N ALA A 15 -0.38 14.21 -1.35
CA ALA A 15 -1.33 14.88 -0.46
C ALA A 15 -0.66 15.25 0.88
N PRO A 16 -1.01 16.42 1.47
CA PRO A 16 -0.51 16.83 2.77
C PRO A 16 -0.83 15.81 3.88
N ASP A 17 0.12 15.64 4.80
CA ASP A 17 0.04 14.63 5.87
C ASP A 17 -1.15 14.86 6.81
N ASP A 18 -1.48 16.11 7.10
CA ASP A 18 -2.61 16.53 7.93
C ASP A 18 -3.96 16.18 7.30
N ILE A 19 -4.08 16.35 5.97
CA ILE A 19 -5.29 15.96 5.23
C ILE A 19 -5.47 14.44 5.27
N ILE A 20 -4.41 13.65 5.02
CA ILE A 20 -4.47 12.19 5.11
C ILE A 20 -4.89 11.75 6.52
N TYR A 21 -4.32 12.39 7.54
CA TYR A 21 -4.66 12.10 8.94
C TYR A 21 -6.12 12.46 9.27
N ALA A 22 -6.58 13.64 8.88
CA ALA A 22 -7.96 14.06 9.10
C ALA A 22 -8.98 13.14 8.42
N LEU A 23 -8.71 12.78 7.14
CA LEU A 23 -9.54 11.84 6.39
C LEU A 23 -9.60 10.46 7.03
N GLY A 24 -8.52 10.01 7.67
CA GLY A 24 -8.46 8.71 8.34
C GLY A 24 -9.54 8.50 9.40
N PHE A 25 -10.04 9.56 10.03
CA PHE A 25 -11.14 9.52 10.99
C PHE A 25 -12.54 9.60 10.36
N LEU A 26 -12.62 9.94 9.09
CA LEU A 26 -13.89 10.17 8.39
C LEU A 26 -14.27 9.02 7.44
N VAL A 27 -13.34 8.09 7.21
CA VAL A 27 -13.48 7.04 6.21
C VAL A 27 -13.33 5.65 6.82
N ASP A 28 -13.96 4.66 6.19
CA ASP A 28 -13.81 3.27 6.58
C ASP A 28 -12.51 2.67 6.05
N ARG A 29 -12.12 3.02 4.82
CA ARG A 29 -10.92 2.54 4.15
C ARG A 29 -10.20 3.64 3.41
N MET A 30 -8.87 3.59 3.42
CA MET A 30 -8.02 4.38 2.54
C MET A 30 -7.23 3.48 1.59
N SER A 31 -7.00 3.96 0.37
CA SER A 31 -6.09 3.31 -0.58
C SER A 31 -5.08 4.28 -1.15
N VAL A 32 -3.88 3.76 -1.39
CA VAL A 32 -2.84 4.42 -2.17
C VAL A 32 -2.47 3.46 -3.27
N ASN A 33 -2.76 3.80 -4.52
CA ASN A 33 -2.47 2.89 -5.62
C ASN A 33 -0.98 2.94 -5.99
N LEU A 34 -0.32 1.80 -5.97
CA LEU A 34 1.05 1.65 -6.46
C LEU A 34 1.10 1.72 -7.99
N GLU A 35 0.03 1.30 -8.66
CA GLU A 35 -0.15 1.22 -10.11
C GLU A 35 0.77 0.16 -10.76
N LEU A 36 2.08 0.29 -10.61
CA LEU A 36 3.06 -0.63 -11.17
C LEU A 36 3.94 -1.23 -10.07
N PRO A 37 4.36 -2.50 -10.21
CA PRO A 37 5.10 -3.20 -9.16
C PRO A 37 6.58 -2.81 -9.07
N THR A 38 7.13 -2.15 -10.11
CA THR A 38 8.55 -1.80 -10.19
C THR A 38 8.80 -0.31 -10.30
N ALA A 39 9.89 0.16 -9.72
CA ALA A 39 10.33 1.56 -9.86
C ALA A 39 10.66 1.92 -11.31
N GLU A 40 11.21 0.98 -12.07
CA GLU A 40 11.52 1.15 -13.48
C GLU A 40 10.23 1.32 -14.31
N GLY A 41 9.22 0.46 -14.08
CA GLY A 41 7.91 0.58 -14.71
C GLY A 41 7.25 1.92 -14.37
N LEU A 42 7.31 2.36 -13.11
CA LEU A 42 6.79 3.67 -12.69
C LEU A 42 7.52 4.82 -13.39
N LYS A 43 8.85 4.78 -13.45
CA LYS A 43 9.64 5.83 -14.13
C LYS A 43 9.32 5.92 -15.62
N ARG A 44 9.08 4.78 -16.26
CA ARG A 44 8.79 4.68 -17.70
C ARG A 44 7.35 5.09 -18.02
N LEU A 45 6.36 4.53 -17.34
CA LEU A 45 4.94 4.69 -17.67
C LEU A 45 4.23 5.76 -16.84
N ALA A 46 4.78 6.13 -15.69
CA ALA A 46 4.20 7.14 -14.81
C ALA A 46 5.27 8.05 -14.19
N PRO A 47 6.04 8.81 -15.01
CA PRO A 47 7.23 9.55 -14.56
C PRO A 47 6.96 10.58 -13.47
N ASN A 48 5.72 11.04 -13.35
CA ASN A 48 5.30 11.98 -12.31
C ASN A 48 5.06 11.29 -10.94
N LYS A 49 4.99 9.95 -10.90
CA LYS A 49 4.79 9.17 -9.68
C LYS A 49 6.14 8.65 -9.17
N LYS A 50 6.69 9.32 -8.16
CA LYS A 50 7.92 8.85 -7.50
C LYS A 50 7.55 7.80 -6.45
N PRO A 51 8.33 6.69 -6.30
CA PRO A 51 8.09 5.65 -5.29
C PRO A 51 7.90 6.22 -3.88
N LYS A 52 8.70 7.21 -3.49
CA LYS A 52 8.59 7.90 -2.19
C LYS A 52 7.20 8.51 -1.95
N ASN A 53 6.62 9.14 -2.98
CA ASN A 53 5.30 9.77 -2.87
C ASN A 53 4.17 8.75 -2.75
N LEU A 54 4.41 7.49 -3.12
CA LEU A 54 3.48 6.37 -2.97
C LEU A 54 3.61 5.69 -1.59
N ILE A 55 4.84 5.43 -1.17
CA ILE A 55 5.12 4.70 0.07
C ILE A 55 4.87 5.56 1.31
N ARG A 56 5.21 6.86 1.28
CA ARG A 56 5.01 7.77 2.43
C ARG A 56 3.56 7.80 2.94
N PRO A 57 2.52 8.00 2.10
CA PRO A 57 1.13 7.92 2.56
C PRO A 57 0.76 6.55 3.12
N ILE A 58 1.24 5.45 2.54
CA ILE A 58 1.01 4.09 3.04
C ILE A 58 1.54 3.94 4.47
N GLN A 59 2.79 4.39 4.72
CA GLN A 59 3.40 4.37 6.05
C GLN A 59 2.67 5.28 7.03
N GLN A 60 2.21 6.44 6.59
CA GLN A 60 1.46 7.37 7.42
C GLN A 60 0.12 6.78 7.87
N ILE A 61 -0.63 6.18 6.95
CA ILE A 61 -1.90 5.49 7.25
C ILE A 61 -1.65 4.34 8.21
N GLN A 62 -0.60 3.54 7.98
CA GLN A 62 -0.21 2.46 8.87
C GLN A 62 0.07 2.96 10.30
N ARG A 63 0.87 4.01 10.45
CA ARG A 63 1.17 4.61 11.77
C ARG A 63 -0.11 5.09 12.46
N GLY A 64 -1.02 5.74 11.74
CA GLY A 64 -2.30 6.17 12.28
C GLY A 64 -3.15 5.00 12.81
N ILE A 65 -3.24 3.91 12.05
CA ILE A 65 -3.94 2.68 12.44
C ILE A 65 -3.29 2.08 13.70
N GLN A 66 -1.96 1.97 13.73
CA GLN A 66 -1.22 1.40 14.85
C GLN A 66 -1.35 2.24 16.12
N THR A 67 -1.21 3.57 16.01
CA THR A 67 -1.37 4.50 17.14
C THR A 67 -2.75 4.39 17.75
N GLN A 68 -3.79 4.33 16.94
CA GLN A 68 -5.14 4.20 17.46
C GLN A 68 -5.41 2.83 18.09
N ARG A 69 -4.91 1.75 17.48
CA ARG A 69 -5.01 0.41 18.09
C ARG A 69 -4.33 0.37 19.46
N ALA A 70 -3.13 0.94 19.57
CA ALA A 70 -2.42 1.04 20.83
C ALA A 70 -3.21 1.85 21.88
N ALA A 71 -3.78 2.99 21.49
CA ALA A 71 -4.62 3.81 22.35
C ALA A 71 -5.89 3.10 22.85
N LEU A 72 -6.41 2.16 22.06
CA LEU A 72 -7.56 1.32 22.43
C LEU A 72 -7.17 0.04 23.20
N GLY A 73 -5.90 -0.14 23.55
CA GLY A 73 -5.40 -1.35 24.19
C GLY A 73 -5.48 -2.60 23.29
N LYS A 74 -5.57 -2.41 21.98
CA LYS A 74 -5.68 -3.49 21.00
C LYS A 74 -4.33 -3.77 20.37
N ASP A 75 -3.70 -4.87 20.78
CA ASP A 75 -2.52 -5.38 20.08
C ASP A 75 -2.94 -5.96 18.73
N SER A 76 -2.28 -5.52 17.67
CA SER A 76 -2.49 -6.03 16.31
C SER A 76 -2.29 -7.54 16.20
N ARG A 77 -1.40 -8.13 17.01
CA ARG A 77 -1.16 -9.57 17.10
C ARG A 77 -2.34 -10.29 17.72
N MET A 78 -2.93 -9.73 18.78
CA MET A 78 -4.11 -10.30 19.45
C MET A 78 -5.38 -10.19 18.62
N GLU A 79 -5.57 -9.10 17.88
CA GLU A 79 -6.71 -8.97 16.96
C GLU A 79 -6.62 -9.98 15.80
N ARG A 80 -5.42 -10.24 15.29
CA ARG A 80 -5.20 -11.26 14.26
C ARG A 80 -5.45 -12.67 14.79
N ALA A 81 -5.00 -12.97 15.99
CA ALA A 81 -5.25 -14.26 16.64
C ALA A 81 -6.73 -14.54 16.94
N LYS A 82 -7.51 -13.50 17.30
CA LYS A 82 -8.95 -13.64 17.57
C LYS A 82 -9.81 -13.66 16.30
N GLY A 83 -9.38 -12.96 15.24
CA GLY A 83 -10.15 -12.83 13.99
C GLY A 83 -9.99 -13.99 13.02
N ASN A 84 -8.93 -14.78 13.14
CA ASN A 84 -8.61 -15.83 12.19
C ASN A 84 -7.88 -16.99 12.89
N GLN A 85 -8.65 -17.92 13.44
CA GLN A 85 -8.10 -19.15 14.03
C GLN A 85 -7.33 -20.02 13.02
N TYR A 86 -7.42 -19.71 11.72
CA TYR A 86 -6.81 -20.46 10.62
C TYR A 86 -5.53 -19.84 10.08
N LEU A 87 -5.15 -18.62 10.49
CA LEU A 87 -3.88 -18.03 10.08
C LEU A 87 -2.76 -18.55 11.00
N SER A 88 -1.96 -19.44 10.46
CA SER A 88 -0.72 -19.89 11.10
C SER A 88 0.17 -18.67 11.43
N ASN A 89 0.79 -18.69 12.62
CA ASN A 89 1.76 -17.67 13.06
C ASN A 89 2.96 -17.51 12.10
N SER A 90 3.11 -18.39 11.11
CA SER A 90 4.20 -18.39 10.14
C SER A 90 4.17 -17.21 9.17
N ILE A 91 2.99 -16.64 8.83
CA ILE A 91 2.89 -15.48 7.93
C ILE A 91 3.48 -14.21 8.56
N PHE A 92 3.51 -14.15 9.89
CA PHE A 92 3.85 -12.92 10.62
C PHE A 92 5.13 -13.06 11.48
N ASN A 93 5.91 -14.13 11.27
CA ASN A 93 7.18 -14.31 11.96
C ASN A 93 8.25 -13.47 11.27
N GLU A 94 8.81 -12.49 11.98
CA GLU A 94 9.93 -11.63 11.53
C GLU A 94 11.16 -12.42 11.04
N LYS A 95 11.27 -13.70 11.41
CA LYS A 95 12.38 -14.60 11.00
C LYS A 95 12.31 -15.07 9.54
N ASN A 96 11.17 -14.95 8.87
CA ASN A 96 11.00 -15.44 7.49
C ASN A 96 11.27 -14.36 6.42
N VAL A 97 11.63 -13.14 6.82
CA VAL A 97 11.93 -12.03 5.87
C VAL A 97 13.29 -12.20 5.17
N SER A 98 14.14 -13.11 5.64
CA SER A 98 15.54 -13.24 5.16
C SER A 98 15.73 -14.02 3.85
N GLY A 99 14.67 -14.51 3.20
CA GLY A 99 14.75 -15.39 2.03
C GLY A 99 14.47 -14.75 0.66
N ILE A 100 13.89 -13.55 0.61
CA ILE A 100 13.47 -12.96 -0.68
C ILE A 100 14.58 -12.07 -1.24
N HIS A 101 15.55 -12.67 -1.90
CA HIS A 101 16.59 -11.95 -2.66
C HIS A 101 16.17 -11.69 -4.11
N GLY A 102 15.05 -10.99 -4.31
CA GLY A 102 14.70 -10.44 -5.62
C GLY A 102 15.09 -8.96 -5.68
N LYS A 103 16.18 -8.63 -6.36
CA LYS A 103 16.77 -7.28 -6.45
C LYS A 103 15.78 -6.17 -6.85
N SER A 104 14.70 -6.49 -7.57
CA SER A 104 13.74 -5.48 -8.08
C SER A 104 12.68 -5.04 -7.08
N VAL A 105 12.29 -5.89 -6.13
CA VAL A 105 11.24 -5.57 -5.13
C VAL A 105 11.85 -4.75 -4.00
N VAL A 106 13.11 -5.04 -3.65
CA VAL A 106 13.91 -4.30 -2.70
C VAL A 106 14.11 -2.84 -3.13
N PHE A 107 14.19 -2.57 -4.45
CA PHE A 107 14.46 -1.23 -4.98
C PHE A 107 13.40 -0.17 -4.63
N LEU A 108 12.11 -0.49 -4.66
CA LEU A 108 11.07 0.46 -4.26
C LEU A 108 11.19 0.87 -2.78
N MET A 109 11.73 -0.02 -1.95
CA MET A 109 11.81 0.18 -0.50
C MET A 109 13.18 0.69 -0.05
N GLU A 110 14.29 0.27 -0.69
CA GLU A 110 15.64 0.75 -0.39
C GLU A 110 15.84 2.22 -0.75
N ASP A 111 15.26 2.69 -1.85
CA ASP A 111 15.33 4.11 -2.22
C ASP A 111 14.61 5.01 -1.22
N VAL A 112 13.53 4.52 -0.61
CA VAL A 112 12.83 5.25 0.45
C VAL A 112 13.65 5.31 1.74
N GLN A 113 14.33 4.23 2.11
CA GLN A 113 15.16 4.16 3.33
C GLN A 113 16.44 4.99 3.22
N LYS A 114 17.09 5.01 2.04
CA LYS A 114 18.29 5.84 1.81
C LYS A 114 17.98 7.34 1.91
N ASP A 115 16.80 7.74 1.47
CA ASP A 115 16.36 9.13 1.57
C ASP A 115 16.05 9.55 3.03
N GLU A 116 15.55 8.65 3.88
CA GLU A 116 15.29 8.95 5.29
C GLU A 116 16.59 9.20 6.09
N THR A 117 17.67 8.53 5.75
CA THR A 117 18.99 8.77 6.36
C THR A 117 19.59 10.10 5.92
N ASN A 118 19.35 10.53 4.66
CA ASN A 118 19.80 11.83 4.16
C ASN A 118 18.98 13.02 4.73
N ILE A 119 17.69 12.81 5.05
CA ILE A 119 16.84 13.85 5.63
C ILE A 119 17.22 14.16 7.09
N LYS A 120 17.76 13.19 7.85
CA LYS A 120 18.26 13.46 9.22
C LYS A 120 19.47 14.38 9.23
N ASN A 121 20.24 14.41 8.15
CA ASN A 121 21.43 15.25 8.03
C ASN A 121 21.18 16.63 7.38
N SER A 122 19.97 16.87 6.83
CA SER A 122 19.62 18.12 6.12
C SER A 122 18.56 18.97 6.84
N LYS A 123 18.37 18.79 8.17
CA LYS A 123 17.37 19.55 8.94
C LYS A 123 17.70 21.02 9.20
N GLU A 124 18.73 21.59 8.60
CA GLU A 124 19.12 22.99 8.88
C GLU A 124 18.73 24.04 7.85
N ASN A 125 18.26 23.71 6.64
CA ASN A 125 17.94 24.77 5.67
C ASN A 125 16.82 24.37 4.71
N ASN A 126 15.56 24.41 5.15
CA ASN A 126 14.46 24.59 4.20
C ASN A 126 13.26 25.26 4.86
N LYS A 127 13.21 26.59 4.73
CA LYS A 127 12.09 27.46 5.15
C LYS A 127 11.01 27.60 4.06
N ASP A 128 11.01 26.76 3.05
CA ASP A 128 9.98 26.78 2.00
C ASP A 128 8.94 25.68 2.22
N ASN A 129 8.27 25.69 3.39
CA ASN A 129 6.98 25.05 3.55
C ASN A 129 5.91 25.96 2.96
N LEU A 130 5.70 25.85 1.65
CA LEU A 130 4.66 26.57 0.88
C LEU A 130 3.27 25.95 1.10
N TYR A 131 2.98 25.38 2.25
CA TYR A 131 1.66 24.92 2.62
C TYR A 131 1.16 25.79 3.76
N ASP A 132 0.19 26.60 3.40
CA ASP A 132 -0.60 27.42 4.32
C ASP A 132 -1.13 26.52 5.44
N LYS A 133 -0.61 26.69 6.67
CA LYS A 133 -1.04 25.94 7.87
C LYS A 133 -2.51 26.21 8.23
N ASP A 134 -3.14 27.15 7.53
CA ASP A 134 -4.46 27.67 7.84
C ASP A 134 -5.59 26.96 7.11
N PHE A 135 -5.30 25.93 6.29
CA PHE A 135 -6.36 25.28 5.50
C PHE A 135 -7.28 24.34 6.32
N LEU A 136 -6.80 23.82 7.43
CA LEU A 136 -7.66 23.13 8.41
C LEU A 136 -7.47 23.79 9.78
N PRO A 137 -8.51 24.44 10.34
CA PRO A 137 -8.41 25.01 11.68
C PRO A 137 -7.94 23.94 12.67
N SER A 138 -6.98 24.30 13.52
CA SER A 138 -6.47 23.41 14.60
C SER A 138 -7.60 22.81 15.44
N ASP A 139 -8.67 23.58 15.60
CA ASP A 139 -9.91 23.18 16.27
C ASP A 139 -10.69 22.09 15.52
N PHE A 140 -10.59 22.05 14.19
CA PHE A 140 -11.22 21.00 13.39
C PHE A 140 -10.54 19.65 13.64
N LEU A 141 -9.21 19.60 13.65
CA LEU A 141 -8.44 18.38 13.95
C LEU A 141 -8.65 17.91 15.39
N GLN A 142 -8.68 18.84 16.36
CA GLN A 142 -8.95 18.54 17.77
C GLN A 142 -10.40 18.09 17.99
N ASN A 143 -11.36 18.65 17.25
CA ASN A 143 -12.77 18.31 17.36
C ASN A 143 -13.14 17.03 16.64
N ILE A 144 -12.46 16.64 15.55
CA ILE A 144 -12.63 15.34 14.91
C ILE A 144 -12.25 14.22 15.90
N GLY A 145 -11.13 14.34 16.59
CA GLY A 145 -10.70 13.35 17.58
C GLY A 145 -11.65 13.23 18.78
N LYS A 146 -12.35 14.32 19.16
CA LYS A 146 -13.30 14.33 20.28
C LYS A 146 -14.74 13.96 19.90
N ARG A 147 -15.18 14.28 18.69
CA ARG A 147 -16.54 13.99 18.20
C ARG A 147 -16.75 12.54 17.83
N THR A 148 -15.68 11.84 17.57
CA THR A 148 -15.78 10.48 17.14
C THR A 148 -15.03 9.62 18.15
N GLN A 149 -15.74 8.75 18.82
CA GLN A 149 -15.20 7.43 19.15
C GLN A 149 -14.80 6.71 17.85
N SER A 150 -14.53 7.48 16.77
CA SER A 150 -14.30 7.00 15.43
C SER A 150 -12.90 6.40 15.34
N ARG A 151 -12.91 5.18 14.91
CA ARG A 151 -11.72 4.41 14.62
C ARG A 151 -11.04 5.00 13.40
N PHE A 152 -9.73 5.17 13.44
CA PHE A 152 -8.94 5.60 12.30
C PHE A 152 -8.88 4.49 11.25
N VAL A 153 -9.43 4.70 10.06
CA VAL A 153 -9.46 3.76 8.93
C VAL A 153 -9.81 2.33 9.38
N PRO A 154 -11.01 2.09 9.96
CA PRO A 154 -11.33 0.82 10.62
C PRO A 154 -11.28 -0.40 9.71
N ALA A 155 -11.55 -0.26 8.41
CA ALA A 155 -11.42 -1.33 7.42
C ALA A 155 -10.00 -1.46 6.85
N GLY A 156 -9.04 -0.66 7.36
CA GLY A 156 -7.63 -0.70 6.98
C GLY A 156 -7.34 -0.10 5.62
N GLN A 157 -6.08 -0.24 5.20
CA GLN A 157 -5.62 0.30 3.92
C GLN A 157 -5.56 -0.76 2.81
N SER A 158 -5.60 -0.30 1.57
CA SER A 158 -5.49 -1.13 0.38
C SER A 158 -4.68 -0.44 -0.72
N THR A 159 -4.24 -1.21 -1.69
CA THR A 159 -3.56 -0.73 -2.89
C THR A 159 -4.08 -1.43 -4.14
N GLN A 160 -3.70 -0.93 -5.30
CA GLN A 160 -4.00 -1.53 -6.59
C GLN A 160 -2.76 -1.54 -7.47
N MET A 161 -2.58 -2.62 -8.22
CA MET A 161 -1.56 -2.79 -9.25
C MET A 161 -2.20 -3.16 -10.58
N ILE A 162 -1.64 -2.62 -11.66
CA ILE A 162 -2.05 -2.92 -13.04
C ILE A 162 -1.23 -4.11 -13.53
N ILE A 163 -1.89 -5.07 -14.15
CA ILE A 163 -1.31 -6.33 -14.61
C ILE A 163 -1.23 -6.34 -16.13
N GLY A 164 -0.03 -6.60 -16.66
CA GLY A 164 0.18 -6.72 -18.11
C GLY A 164 0.40 -5.40 -18.84
N ALA A 165 0.61 -4.30 -18.13
CA ALA A 165 1.07 -3.05 -18.72
C ALA A 165 2.60 -3.01 -18.90
N SER A 166 3.31 -3.75 -18.08
CA SER A 166 4.78 -3.86 -18.08
C SER A 166 5.20 -5.33 -18.00
N GLY A 167 6.49 -5.61 -18.19
CA GLY A 167 7.03 -6.98 -18.29
C GLY A 167 7.30 -7.67 -16.95
N GLU A 168 6.59 -7.31 -15.87
CA GLU A 168 6.76 -7.92 -14.56
C GLU A 168 6.26 -9.36 -14.51
N SER A 169 6.97 -10.20 -13.78
CA SER A 169 6.57 -11.59 -13.54
C SER A 169 5.55 -11.68 -12.39
N ASP A 170 4.78 -12.78 -12.39
CA ASP A 170 3.84 -13.08 -11.31
C ASP A 170 4.55 -13.29 -9.97
N PHE A 171 5.77 -13.84 -10.02
CA PHE A 171 6.62 -13.96 -8.82
C PHE A 171 6.93 -12.60 -8.19
N HIS A 172 7.27 -11.59 -9.00
CA HIS A 172 7.50 -10.22 -8.50
C HIS A 172 6.22 -9.62 -7.90
N LEU A 173 5.08 -9.79 -8.57
CA LEU A 173 3.79 -9.31 -8.10
C LEU A 173 3.41 -9.91 -6.75
N LEU A 174 3.52 -11.24 -6.61
CA LEU A 174 3.18 -11.94 -5.38
C LEU A 174 4.18 -11.65 -4.25
N SER A 175 5.48 -11.55 -4.56
CA SER A 175 6.51 -11.18 -3.59
C SER A 175 6.29 -9.77 -3.03
N LEU A 176 5.99 -8.80 -3.90
CA LEU A 176 5.62 -7.44 -3.47
C LEU A 176 4.32 -7.45 -2.65
N THR A 177 3.32 -8.18 -3.08
CA THR A 177 2.05 -8.32 -2.36
C THR A 177 2.26 -8.88 -0.96
N GLN A 178 3.06 -9.91 -0.82
CA GLN A 178 3.44 -10.50 0.47
C GLN A 178 4.13 -9.46 1.38
N GLN A 179 5.08 -8.70 0.85
CA GLN A 179 5.76 -7.64 1.60
C GLN A 179 4.79 -6.55 2.05
N LEU A 180 3.85 -6.14 1.20
CA LEU A 180 2.83 -5.15 1.55
C LEU A 180 1.95 -5.62 2.71
N TYR A 181 1.60 -6.90 2.76
CA TYR A 181 0.84 -7.47 3.88
C TYR A 181 1.67 -7.55 5.16
N GLN A 182 2.93 -7.96 5.05
CA GLN A 182 3.80 -8.19 6.21
C GLN A 182 4.34 -6.88 6.81
N GLN A 183 4.78 -5.94 5.97
CA GLN A 183 5.49 -4.74 6.41
C GLN A 183 4.57 -3.53 6.60
N TYR A 184 3.51 -3.42 5.77
CA TYR A 184 2.66 -2.21 5.76
C TYR A 184 1.25 -2.46 6.31
N ASP A 185 0.98 -3.63 6.89
CA ASP A 185 -0.34 -3.96 7.45
C ASP A 185 -1.49 -3.76 6.44
N MET A 186 -1.18 -3.98 5.17
CA MET A 186 -2.14 -3.87 4.08
C MET A 186 -3.28 -4.88 4.27
N LYS A 187 -4.51 -4.49 4.00
CA LYS A 187 -5.67 -5.41 4.11
C LYS A 187 -6.05 -6.04 2.78
N ARG A 188 -5.77 -5.35 1.69
CA ARG A 188 -6.09 -5.85 0.36
C ARG A 188 -5.15 -5.25 -0.69
N VAL A 189 -4.68 -6.10 -1.57
CA VAL A 189 -4.09 -5.72 -2.85
C VAL A 189 -5.11 -6.03 -3.95
N PHE A 190 -5.39 -5.08 -4.81
CA PHE A 190 -6.23 -5.25 -5.98
C PHE A 190 -5.34 -5.37 -7.22
N TYR A 191 -5.70 -6.29 -8.09
CA TYR A 191 -5.09 -6.46 -9.40
C TYR A 191 -6.09 -6.00 -10.46
N SER A 192 -5.61 -5.33 -11.49
CA SER A 192 -6.43 -4.86 -12.59
C SER A 192 -5.74 -5.16 -13.90
N ALA A 193 -6.34 -5.99 -14.73
CA ALA A 193 -5.82 -6.29 -16.06
C ALA A 193 -5.76 -4.99 -16.89
N TYR A 194 -4.63 -4.75 -17.54
CA TYR A 194 -4.45 -3.60 -18.42
C TYR A 194 -5.32 -3.75 -19.67
N VAL A 195 -6.05 -2.70 -20.00
CA VAL A 195 -6.84 -2.60 -21.24
C VAL A 195 -6.21 -1.53 -22.12
N PRO A 196 -5.66 -1.89 -23.32
CA PRO A 196 -5.08 -0.91 -24.23
C PRO A 196 -6.14 0.05 -24.78
N LEU A 197 -5.94 1.35 -24.60
CA LEU A 197 -6.85 2.41 -25.04
C LEU A 197 -6.21 3.37 -26.05
N ASN A 198 -4.89 3.44 -26.08
CA ASN A 198 -4.10 4.31 -26.94
C ASN A 198 -2.95 3.54 -27.56
N ASP A 199 -2.45 4.07 -28.65
CA ASP A 199 -1.30 3.52 -29.36
C ASP A 199 -0.02 4.15 -28.78
N ASP A 200 0.57 3.44 -27.81
CA ASP A 200 1.82 3.82 -27.15
C ASP A 200 2.83 2.68 -27.34
N PRO A 201 4.01 2.94 -27.90
CA PRO A 201 5.01 1.90 -28.17
C PRO A 201 5.54 1.20 -26.92
N GLU A 202 5.39 1.83 -25.75
CA GLU A 202 5.81 1.27 -24.46
C GLU A 202 4.74 0.35 -23.80
N LEU A 203 3.54 0.31 -24.39
CA LEU A 203 2.39 -0.41 -23.87
C LEU A 203 1.91 -1.48 -24.87
N PRO A 204 1.16 -2.49 -24.43
CA PRO A 204 0.52 -3.44 -25.34
C PRO A 204 -0.34 -2.73 -26.38
N ALA A 205 -0.25 -3.16 -27.66
CA ALA A 205 -0.96 -2.56 -28.77
C ALA A 205 -2.48 -2.60 -28.60
N ILE A 206 -3.16 -1.61 -29.21
CA ILE A 206 -4.62 -1.58 -29.26
C ILE A 206 -5.14 -2.91 -29.85
N GLY A 207 -6.16 -3.47 -29.22
CA GLY A 207 -6.72 -4.77 -29.61
C GLY A 207 -6.07 -5.97 -28.93
N THR A 208 -4.98 -5.81 -28.21
CA THR A 208 -4.45 -6.86 -27.35
C THR A 208 -5.47 -7.21 -26.27
N ALA A 209 -5.80 -8.49 -26.13
CA ALA A 209 -6.76 -8.94 -25.13
C ALA A 209 -6.22 -8.70 -23.71
N PRO A 210 -7.01 -8.09 -22.80
CA PRO A 210 -6.62 -7.93 -21.41
C PRO A 210 -6.32 -9.28 -20.74
N PRO A 211 -5.29 -9.38 -19.90
CA PRO A 211 -4.88 -10.64 -19.26
C PRO A 211 -5.79 -11.04 -18.08
N LEU A 212 -7.07 -11.18 -18.31
CA LEU A 212 -8.10 -11.46 -17.30
C LEU A 212 -7.86 -12.78 -16.56
N LEU A 213 -7.39 -13.81 -17.26
CA LEU A 213 -7.07 -15.09 -16.62
C LEU A 213 -5.90 -14.94 -15.64
N ARG A 214 -4.87 -14.16 -16.00
CA ARG A 214 -3.73 -13.85 -15.14
C ARG A 214 -4.19 -13.08 -13.90
N GLU A 215 -5.00 -12.04 -14.06
CA GLU A 215 -5.62 -11.32 -12.96
C GLU A 215 -6.36 -12.26 -12.01
N HIS A 216 -7.20 -13.14 -12.56
CA HIS A 216 -7.95 -14.11 -11.77
C HIS A 216 -7.05 -15.07 -10.98
N ARG A 217 -5.96 -15.57 -11.60
CA ARG A 217 -4.97 -16.43 -10.95
C ARG A 217 -4.21 -15.71 -9.84
N LEU A 218 -3.85 -14.45 -10.03
CA LEU A 218 -3.24 -13.63 -8.99
C LEU A 218 -4.17 -13.45 -7.79
N TYR A 219 -5.48 -13.26 -7.99
CA TYR A 219 -6.44 -13.24 -6.88
C TYR A 219 -6.53 -14.58 -6.14
N GLN A 220 -6.43 -15.70 -6.84
CA GLN A 220 -6.38 -17.02 -6.19
C GLN A 220 -5.10 -17.18 -5.36
N ALA A 221 -3.94 -16.77 -5.89
CA ALA A 221 -2.68 -16.80 -5.16
C ALA A 221 -2.70 -15.82 -3.97
N ASP A 222 -3.24 -14.61 -4.12
CA ASP A 222 -3.45 -13.66 -3.02
C ASP A 222 -4.29 -14.26 -1.89
N TRP A 223 -5.30 -15.06 -2.24
CA TRP A 223 -6.10 -15.78 -1.25
C TRP A 223 -5.25 -16.77 -0.45
N LEU A 224 -4.36 -17.52 -1.11
CA LEU A 224 -3.43 -18.46 -0.46
C LEU A 224 -2.46 -17.73 0.47
N LEU A 225 -1.89 -16.60 0.04
CA LEU A 225 -1.02 -15.77 0.88
C LEU A 225 -1.74 -15.28 2.14
N ARG A 226 -2.96 -14.74 1.99
CA ARG A 226 -3.67 -14.07 3.10
C ARG A 226 -4.33 -15.01 4.10
N TYR A 227 -4.88 -16.12 3.64
CA TYR A 227 -5.74 -16.97 4.46
C TYR A 227 -5.14 -18.33 4.79
N TYR A 228 -4.24 -18.82 3.96
CA TYR A 228 -3.64 -20.15 4.13
C TYR A 228 -2.17 -20.11 4.56
N GLY A 229 -1.54 -18.94 4.52
CA GLY A 229 -0.19 -18.76 5.00
C GLY A 229 0.91 -19.18 4.04
N PHE A 230 0.58 -19.38 2.79
CA PHE A 230 1.60 -19.65 1.77
C PHE A 230 2.52 -18.43 1.62
N GLN A 231 3.77 -18.71 1.25
CA GLN A 231 4.74 -17.70 0.84
C GLN A 231 4.77 -17.62 -0.69
N ALA A 232 5.22 -16.48 -1.24
CA ALA A 232 5.27 -16.29 -2.68
C ALA A 232 6.21 -17.30 -3.36
N ASP A 233 7.31 -17.67 -2.71
CA ASP A 233 8.29 -18.63 -3.18
C ASP A 233 7.83 -20.10 -3.11
N GLU A 234 6.78 -20.40 -2.32
CA GLU A 234 6.11 -21.70 -2.33
C GLU A 234 5.16 -21.86 -3.53
N LEU A 235 4.61 -20.73 -4.03
CA LEU A 235 3.68 -20.73 -5.14
C LEU A 235 4.35 -20.61 -6.50
N LEU A 236 5.38 -19.78 -6.59
CA LEU A 236 6.14 -19.47 -7.80
C LEU A 236 7.61 -19.36 -7.47
N SER A 237 8.47 -19.53 -8.47
CA SER A 237 9.91 -19.31 -8.34
C SER A 237 10.39 -18.26 -9.34
N SER A 238 11.56 -17.65 -9.07
CA SER A 238 12.22 -16.75 -10.02
C SER A 238 12.53 -17.40 -11.38
N ASP A 239 12.71 -18.73 -11.38
CA ASP A 239 13.06 -19.51 -12.57
C ASP A 239 11.83 -19.97 -13.37
N ARG A 240 10.65 -19.89 -12.75
CA ARG A 240 9.34 -20.20 -13.34
C ARG A 240 8.36 -19.10 -12.94
N PRO A 241 8.51 -17.92 -13.56
CA PRO A 241 7.74 -16.72 -13.23
C PRO A 241 6.29 -16.76 -13.67
#